data_c8086cf46c70e8177b5812da00706f5e
#
_entry.id   c8086cf46c70e8177b5812da00706f5e
#
_cell.length_a   1.000
_cell.length_b   1.000
_cell.length_c   1.000
_cell.angle_alpha   90.00
_cell.angle_beta   90.00
_cell.angle_gamma   90.00
#
_symmetry.space_group_name_H-M   'P 1'
#
loop_
_entity.id
_entity.type
_entity.pdbx_description
1 polymer ?
#
loop_
_entity_poly.entity_id
_entity_poly.type
_entity_poly.pdbx_seq_one_letter_code
_entity_poly.pdbx_strand_id
1 'polypeptide(L)'
;MKVYTEYLTFNTRQQYEMVHITPQVEAIVRKSGVDDGLCFVSPMHITAAIYVNDNEDGLIEDIEKWLEKLAPRWPGYKHHQTGEDNADAHLKAVLLHHETTLPITHGRLDLGTWQRIFYAEFDGQRSKRVIVKVMGQEKS
;
A
#
# COMPACT_ATOMS: atom_id res chain seq x y z
N MET A 1 -10.44 17.38 17.31
CA MET A 1 -10.02 16.20 16.54
C MET A 1 -10.85 16.08 15.29
N LYS A 2 -10.22 15.97 14.15
CA LYS A 2 -10.89 15.75 12.87
C LYS A 2 -10.51 14.38 12.33
N VAL A 3 -11.49 13.70 11.71
CA VAL A 3 -11.26 12.43 11.01
C VAL A 3 -11.80 12.58 9.60
N TYR A 4 -11.00 12.21 8.61
CA TYR A 4 -11.37 12.28 7.20
C TYR A 4 -11.01 10.96 6.53
N THR A 5 -11.93 10.41 5.76
CA THR A 5 -11.73 9.11 5.11
C THR A 5 -11.99 9.25 3.61
N GLU A 6 -11.09 8.70 2.83
CA GLU A 6 -11.25 8.60 1.39
C GLU A 6 -10.74 7.23 0.91
N TYR A 7 -11.24 6.77 -0.23
CA TYR A 7 -10.86 5.48 -0.79
C TYR A 7 -10.20 5.69 -2.15
N LEU A 8 -9.12 4.94 -2.39
CA LEU A 8 -8.53 4.82 -3.71
C LEU A 8 -8.93 3.46 -4.27
N THR A 9 -9.11 3.38 -5.59
CA THR A 9 -9.42 2.13 -6.27
C THR A 9 -8.34 1.86 -7.31
N PHE A 10 -7.81 0.63 -7.30
CA PHE A 10 -6.81 0.20 -8.26
C PHE A 10 -7.28 -1.04 -9.00
N ASN A 11 -7.04 -1.05 -10.29
CA ASN A 11 -7.23 -2.21 -11.15
C ASN A 11 -5.98 -2.30 -12.00
N THR A 12 -5.00 -3.07 -11.55
CA THR A 12 -3.69 -3.12 -12.17
C THR A 12 -3.74 -3.90 -13.48
N ARG A 13 -2.85 -3.54 -14.41
CA ARG A 13 -2.72 -4.22 -15.71
C ARG A 13 -2.09 -5.59 -15.56
N GLN A 14 -1.19 -5.72 -14.58
CA GLN A 14 -0.44 -6.95 -14.35
C GLN A 14 -0.89 -7.60 -13.05
N GLN A 15 -0.67 -8.90 -12.95
CA GLN A 15 -0.96 -9.64 -11.72
C GLN A 15 -0.10 -9.15 -10.56
N TYR A 16 1.19 -8.90 -10.82
CA TYR A 16 2.13 -8.33 -9.85
C TYR A 16 2.52 -6.93 -10.32
N GLU A 17 2.27 -5.94 -9.49
CA GLU A 17 2.59 -4.57 -9.86
C GLU A 17 2.80 -3.70 -8.63
N MET A 18 3.85 -2.88 -8.65
CA MET A 18 4.10 -1.88 -7.61
C MET A 18 3.63 -0.53 -8.13
N VAL A 19 2.70 0.10 -7.43
CA VAL A 19 2.11 1.38 -7.83
C VAL A 19 2.53 2.47 -6.87
N HIS A 20 3.20 3.51 -7.38
CA HIS A 20 3.57 4.66 -6.57
C HIS A 20 2.33 5.53 -6.31
N ILE A 21 1.95 5.68 -5.06
CA ILE A 21 0.70 6.36 -4.68
C ILE A 21 0.90 7.59 -3.80
N THR A 22 2.13 8.01 -3.56
CA THR A 22 2.40 9.20 -2.72
C THR A 22 1.59 10.42 -3.15
N PRO A 23 1.49 10.77 -4.45
CA PRO A 23 0.72 11.94 -4.85
C PRO A 23 -0.77 11.85 -4.48
N GLN A 24 -1.38 10.67 -4.62
CA GLN A 24 -2.78 10.46 -4.29
C GLN A 24 -3.03 10.59 -2.79
N VAL A 25 -2.14 10.03 -1.98
CA VAL A 25 -2.24 10.12 -0.52
C VAL A 25 -2.02 11.56 -0.07
N GLU A 26 -1.02 12.24 -0.64
CA GLU A 26 -0.74 13.64 -0.36
C GLU A 26 -1.96 14.54 -0.64
N ALA A 27 -2.64 14.30 -1.75
CA ALA A 27 -3.84 15.05 -2.10
C ALA A 27 -4.98 14.85 -1.08
N ILE A 28 -5.12 13.63 -0.57
CA ILE A 28 -6.14 13.32 0.46
C ILE A 28 -5.79 14.03 1.77
N VAL A 29 -4.53 14.03 2.15
CA VAL A 29 -4.07 14.73 3.37
C VAL A 29 -4.41 16.22 3.27
N ARG A 30 -4.15 16.85 2.13
CA ARG A 30 -4.49 18.27 1.93
C ARG A 30 -5.98 18.51 2.03
N LYS A 31 -6.80 17.68 1.41
CA LYS A 31 -8.26 17.78 1.49
C LYS A 31 -8.77 17.66 2.91
N SER A 32 -8.10 16.87 3.74
CA SER A 32 -8.56 16.60 5.10
C SER A 32 -8.58 17.84 5.97
N GLY A 33 -7.72 18.83 5.71
CA GLY A 33 -7.56 20.00 6.55
C GLY A 33 -6.85 19.73 7.87
N VAL A 34 -6.36 18.52 8.10
CA VAL A 34 -5.58 18.19 9.29
C VAL A 34 -4.21 18.83 9.20
N ASP A 35 -3.84 19.57 10.24
CA ASP A 35 -2.55 20.25 10.32
C ASP A 35 -1.49 19.40 11.01
N ASP A 36 -1.88 18.70 12.07
CA ASP A 36 -0.97 17.86 12.86
C ASP A 36 -1.70 16.55 13.22
N GLY A 37 -1.14 15.44 12.79
CA GLY A 37 -1.81 14.16 13.02
C GLY A 37 -1.15 12.99 12.30
N LEU A 38 -1.99 12.03 11.96
CA LEU A 38 -1.57 10.77 11.33
C LEU A 38 -2.40 10.47 10.10
N CYS A 39 -1.74 9.84 9.14
CA CYS A 39 -2.38 9.30 7.94
C CYS A 39 -2.21 7.77 7.93
N PHE A 40 -3.32 7.06 7.90
CA PHE A 40 -3.35 5.61 7.85
C PHE A 40 -3.72 5.17 6.43
N VAL A 41 -2.94 4.28 5.83
CA VAL A 41 -3.14 3.78 4.47
C VAL A 41 -3.15 2.25 4.52
N SER A 42 -4.22 1.64 4.04
CA SER A 42 -4.37 0.18 4.10
C SER A 42 -5.16 -0.37 2.93
N PRO A 43 -4.67 -1.40 2.23
CA PRO A 43 -5.50 -2.08 1.25
C PRO A 43 -6.62 -2.85 1.96
N MET A 44 -7.79 -2.83 1.35
CA MET A 44 -8.96 -3.56 1.85
C MET A 44 -9.05 -4.90 1.14
N HIS A 45 -7.94 -5.63 1.15
CA HIS A 45 -7.77 -6.88 0.46
C HIS A 45 -6.64 -7.70 1.08
N ILE A 46 -6.65 -9.01 0.83
CA ILE A 46 -5.72 -9.95 1.47
C ILE A 46 -4.55 -10.36 0.57
N THR A 47 -4.50 -9.87 -0.67
CA THR A 47 -3.43 -10.15 -1.64
C THR A 47 -2.72 -8.89 -2.13
N ALA A 48 -2.78 -7.84 -1.33
CA ALA A 48 -2.11 -6.58 -1.60
C ALA A 48 -1.54 -6.01 -0.30
N ALA A 49 -0.59 -5.10 -0.42
CA ALA A 49 0.10 -4.49 0.72
C ALA A 49 0.41 -3.03 0.45
N ILE A 50 0.75 -2.31 1.50
CA ILE A 50 1.31 -0.96 1.41
C ILE A 50 2.72 -1.02 1.98
N TYR A 51 3.69 -0.40 1.29
CA TYR A 51 5.01 -0.22 1.87
C TYR A 51 5.56 1.17 1.57
N VAL A 52 6.56 1.57 2.31
CA VAL A 52 7.22 2.88 2.18
C VAL A 52 8.70 2.65 1.94
N ASN A 53 9.20 3.12 0.80
CA ASN A 53 10.62 3.07 0.48
C ASN A 53 10.90 3.97 -0.73
N ASP A 54 12.12 3.90 -1.25
CA ASP A 54 12.55 4.74 -2.36
C ASP A 54 11.87 4.33 -3.68
N ASN A 55 11.49 5.32 -4.47
CA ASN A 55 10.95 5.12 -5.81
C ASN A 55 12.09 5.08 -6.83
N GLU A 56 12.80 3.96 -6.85
CA GLU A 56 13.93 3.75 -7.75
C GLU A 56 13.74 2.40 -8.44
N ASP A 57 13.84 2.37 -9.75
CA ASP A 57 13.45 1.20 -10.57
C ASP A 57 14.22 -0.07 -10.20
N GLY A 58 15.53 0.05 -9.99
CA GLY A 58 16.35 -1.10 -9.62
C GLY A 58 15.97 -1.68 -8.25
N LEU A 59 15.70 -0.82 -7.28
CA LEU A 59 15.28 -1.25 -5.95
C LEU A 59 13.90 -1.90 -6.00
N ILE A 60 12.97 -1.35 -6.77
CA ILE A 60 11.64 -1.94 -6.95
C ILE A 60 11.77 -3.35 -7.53
N GLU A 61 12.60 -3.52 -8.54
CA GLU A 61 12.86 -4.82 -9.14
C GLU A 61 13.50 -5.79 -8.13
N ASP A 62 14.44 -5.30 -7.33
CA ASP A 62 15.07 -6.11 -6.28
C ASP A 62 14.05 -6.57 -5.23
N ILE A 63 13.13 -5.69 -4.82
CA ILE A 63 12.07 -6.04 -3.87
C ILE A 63 11.17 -7.12 -4.47
N GLU A 64 10.78 -6.98 -5.74
CA GLU A 64 9.94 -7.97 -6.42
C GLU A 64 10.62 -9.35 -6.48
N LYS A 65 11.90 -9.37 -6.84
CA LYS A 65 12.68 -10.62 -6.89
C LYS A 65 12.86 -11.24 -5.51
N TRP A 66 13.10 -10.41 -4.51
CA TRP A 66 13.24 -10.87 -3.11
C TRP A 66 11.94 -11.51 -2.62
N LEU A 67 10.80 -10.90 -2.90
CA LEU A 67 9.50 -11.44 -2.52
C LEU A 67 9.22 -12.76 -3.23
N GLU A 68 9.55 -12.86 -4.51
CA GLU A 68 9.38 -14.09 -5.28
C GLU A 68 10.26 -15.21 -4.72
N LYS A 69 11.44 -14.87 -4.24
CA LYS A 69 12.36 -15.84 -3.62
C LYS A 69 11.82 -16.37 -2.29
N LEU A 70 11.23 -15.49 -1.47
CA LEU A 70 10.71 -15.84 -0.14
C LEU A 70 9.36 -16.55 -0.21
N ALA A 71 8.51 -16.15 -1.13
CA ALA A 71 7.16 -16.68 -1.30
C ALA A 71 6.93 -16.96 -2.79
N PRO A 72 7.57 -18.00 -3.33
CA PRO A 72 7.53 -18.25 -4.77
C PRO A 72 6.16 -18.66 -5.26
N ARG A 73 5.86 -18.33 -6.50
CA ARG A 73 4.70 -18.88 -7.20
C ARG A 73 4.93 -20.38 -7.38
N TRP A 74 4.10 -21.18 -6.70
CA TRP A 74 4.30 -22.62 -6.62
C TRP A 74 2.94 -23.32 -6.51
N PRO A 75 2.68 -24.38 -7.30
CA PRO A 75 1.38 -25.04 -7.28
C PRO A 75 1.10 -25.87 -6.02
N GLY A 76 2.13 -26.25 -5.28
CA GLY A 76 2.01 -27.19 -4.16
C GLY A 76 1.54 -26.61 -2.84
N TYR A 77 1.18 -25.32 -2.78
CA TYR A 77 0.66 -24.74 -1.53
C TYR A 77 -0.66 -25.38 -1.11
N LYS A 78 -0.85 -25.56 0.19
CA LYS A 78 -2.09 -26.13 0.73
C LYS A 78 -3.32 -25.30 0.40
N HIS A 79 -3.16 -23.97 0.30
CA HIS A 79 -4.25 -23.07 -0.10
C HIS A 79 -4.83 -23.43 -1.47
N HIS A 80 -4.01 -23.99 -2.35
CA HIS A 80 -4.44 -24.37 -3.70
C HIS A 80 -5.36 -25.61 -3.71
N GLN A 81 -5.48 -26.34 -2.60
CA GLN A 81 -6.41 -27.46 -2.48
C GLN A 81 -7.86 -27.01 -2.53
N THR A 82 -8.14 -25.72 -2.32
CA THR A 82 -9.49 -25.15 -2.44
C THR A 82 -9.84 -24.70 -3.86
N GLY A 83 -8.97 -24.97 -4.84
CA GLY A 83 -9.16 -24.52 -6.22
C GLY A 83 -8.52 -23.17 -6.52
N GLU A 84 -7.86 -22.56 -5.54
CA GLU A 84 -7.16 -21.28 -5.72
C GLU A 84 -5.75 -21.49 -6.30
N ASP A 85 -5.14 -20.42 -6.79
CA ASP A 85 -3.79 -20.46 -7.38
C ASP A 85 -2.88 -19.32 -6.87
N ASN A 86 -3.31 -18.61 -5.82
CA ASN A 86 -2.74 -17.33 -5.41
C ASN A 86 -2.15 -17.33 -3.99
N ALA A 87 -1.74 -18.48 -3.46
CA ALA A 87 -1.18 -18.56 -2.11
C ALA A 87 0.06 -17.67 -1.95
N ASP A 88 0.90 -17.59 -2.96
CA ASP A 88 2.07 -16.72 -2.94
C ASP A 88 1.70 -15.25 -2.74
N ALA A 89 0.59 -14.81 -3.34
CA ALA A 89 0.10 -13.45 -3.19
C ALA A 89 -0.28 -13.13 -1.75
N HIS A 90 -0.93 -14.07 -1.06
CA HIS A 90 -1.25 -13.92 0.37
C HIS A 90 0.02 -13.83 1.21
N LEU A 91 1.01 -14.67 0.92
CA LEU A 91 2.26 -14.70 1.68
C LEU A 91 3.08 -13.44 1.45
N LYS A 92 3.16 -12.97 0.21
CA LYS A 92 3.85 -11.71 -0.12
C LYS A 92 3.19 -10.54 0.60
N ALA A 93 1.86 -10.50 0.64
CA ALA A 93 1.13 -9.46 1.35
C ALA A 93 1.42 -9.48 2.86
N VAL A 94 1.48 -10.67 3.47
CA VAL A 94 1.86 -10.80 4.88
C VAL A 94 3.27 -10.31 5.13
N LEU A 95 4.21 -10.61 4.24
CA LEU A 95 5.61 -10.17 4.37
C LEU A 95 5.75 -8.65 4.36
N LEU A 96 5.08 -7.96 3.45
CA LEU A 96 5.15 -6.51 3.35
C LEU A 96 4.24 -5.81 4.36
N HIS A 97 3.28 -6.53 4.92
CA HIS A 97 2.27 -6.00 5.83
C HIS A 97 1.18 -5.23 5.09
N HIS A 98 0.00 -5.13 5.71
CA HIS A 98 -1.18 -4.58 5.03
C HIS A 98 -1.34 -3.07 5.20
N GLU A 99 -0.63 -2.41 6.11
CA GLU A 99 -0.90 -0.99 6.35
C GLU A 99 0.36 -0.22 6.68
N THR A 100 0.28 1.10 6.55
CA THR A 100 1.29 2.00 7.08
C THR A 100 0.62 3.21 7.71
N THR A 101 1.27 3.76 8.72
CA THR A 101 0.86 5.01 9.37
C THR A 101 1.98 6.02 9.21
N LEU A 102 1.64 7.20 8.74
CA LEU A 102 2.60 8.25 8.42
C LEU A 102 2.25 9.53 9.16
N PRO A 103 3.25 10.30 9.62
CA PRO A 103 3.00 11.55 10.30
C PRO A 103 2.52 12.65 9.36
N ILE A 104 1.68 13.53 9.88
CA ILE A 104 1.29 14.77 9.21
C ILE A 104 1.80 15.93 10.07
N THR A 105 2.54 16.83 9.46
CA THR A 105 3.07 18.04 10.13
C THR A 105 2.82 19.22 9.22
N HIS A 106 2.26 20.30 9.78
CA HIS A 106 1.92 21.52 9.02
C HIS A 106 1.09 21.24 7.77
N GLY A 107 0.12 20.33 7.89
CA GLY A 107 -0.83 20.02 6.82
C GLY A 107 -0.32 19.12 5.71
N ARG A 108 0.86 18.53 5.87
CA ARG A 108 1.49 17.69 4.86
C ARG A 108 1.99 16.38 5.45
N LEU A 109 2.10 15.37 4.60
CA LEU A 109 2.86 14.17 4.96
C LEU A 109 4.30 14.57 5.30
N ASP A 110 4.76 14.16 6.48
CA ASP A 110 6.11 14.48 6.96
C ASP A 110 7.02 13.29 6.69
N LEU A 111 7.43 13.19 5.43
CA LEU A 111 8.23 12.07 4.93
C LEU A 111 9.71 12.43 4.89
N GLY A 112 10.56 11.44 5.12
CA GLY A 112 11.98 11.54 4.84
C GLY A 112 12.21 11.75 3.35
N THR A 113 13.41 12.20 2.99
CA THR A 113 13.76 12.62 1.62
C THR A 113 13.44 11.56 0.57
N TRP A 114 13.62 10.28 0.91
CA TRP A 114 13.47 9.18 -0.05
C TRP A 114 12.26 8.30 0.24
N GLN A 115 11.44 8.64 1.23
CA GLN A 115 10.24 7.86 1.54
C GLN A 115 9.15 8.16 0.52
N ARG A 116 8.65 7.09 -0.10
CA ARG A 116 7.50 7.14 -1.01
C ARG A 116 6.58 5.98 -0.68
N ILE A 117 5.30 6.18 -0.89
CA ILE A 117 4.26 5.21 -0.55
C ILE A 117 3.94 4.39 -1.79
N PHE A 118 3.93 3.06 -1.62
CA PHE A 118 3.60 2.13 -2.69
C PHE A 118 2.43 1.24 -2.32
N TYR A 119 1.56 1.03 -3.30
CA TYR A 119 0.57 -0.03 -3.27
C TYR A 119 1.17 -1.22 -4.01
N ALA A 120 1.34 -2.34 -3.31
CA ALA A 120 1.93 -3.55 -3.85
C ALA A 120 0.82 -4.56 -4.17
N GLU A 121 0.64 -4.85 -5.46
CA GLU A 121 -0.37 -5.77 -5.94
C GLU A 121 0.25 -7.12 -6.26
N PHE A 122 -0.34 -8.19 -5.72
CA PHE A 122 0.14 -9.55 -5.96
C PHE A 122 -0.88 -10.45 -6.63
N ASP A 123 -2.11 -9.99 -6.82
CA ASP A 123 -3.18 -10.75 -7.48
C ASP A 123 -4.10 -9.77 -8.22
N GLY A 124 -3.51 -9.04 -9.15
CA GLY A 124 -4.12 -7.92 -9.84
C GLY A 124 -5.11 -8.31 -10.94
N GLN A 125 -5.32 -7.37 -11.84
CA GLN A 125 -6.26 -7.47 -12.95
C GLN A 125 -7.71 -7.53 -12.49
N ARG A 126 -8.00 -6.99 -11.31
CA ARG A 126 -9.33 -6.83 -10.74
C ARG A 126 -9.33 -5.65 -9.78
N SER A 127 -10.51 -5.07 -9.58
CA SER A 127 -10.68 -3.86 -8.78
C SER A 127 -10.48 -4.13 -7.30
N LYS A 128 -9.65 -3.31 -6.64
CA LYS A 128 -9.40 -3.37 -5.20
C LYS A 128 -9.34 -1.97 -4.63
N ARG A 129 -9.77 -1.82 -3.38
CA ARG A 129 -9.79 -0.53 -2.70
C ARG A 129 -8.67 -0.43 -1.67
N VAL A 130 -8.24 0.81 -1.46
CA VAL A 130 -7.32 1.20 -0.40
C VAL A 130 -8.02 2.29 0.42
N ILE A 131 -8.11 2.09 1.72
CA ILE A 131 -8.62 3.12 2.62
C ILE A 131 -7.48 4.05 3.02
N VAL A 132 -7.75 5.35 2.95
CA VAL A 132 -6.86 6.38 3.47
C VAL A 132 -7.63 7.13 4.55
N LYS A 133 -7.21 7.00 5.79
CA LYS A 133 -7.85 7.64 6.93
C LYS A 133 -6.90 8.62 7.56
N VAL A 134 -7.34 9.85 7.68
CA VAL A 134 -6.54 10.96 8.21
C VAL A 134 -7.19 11.42 9.50
N MET A 135 -6.42 11.57 10.56
CA MET A 135 -6.93 12.06 11.84
C MET A 135 -5.93 12.96 12.53
N GLY A 136 -6.44 13.98 13.20
CA GLY A 136 -5.58 14.90 13.93
C GLY A 136 -6.24 16.24 14.20
N GLN A 137 -5.41 17.22 14.48
CA GLN A 137 -5.81 18.57 14.81
C GLN A 137 -5.87 19.44 13.56
N GLU A 138 -6.91 20.23 13.44
CA GLU A 138 -6.99 21.25 12.40
C GLU A 138 -6.13 22.45 12.79
N LYS A 139 -5.76 23.26 11.81
CA LYS A 139 -5.05 24.50 12.05
C LYS A 139 -5.95 25.44 12.87
N SER A 140 -5.40 25.98 13.93
CA SER A 140 -6.11 26.93 14.80
C SER A 140 -6.21 28.34 14.22
#